data_9bc91303693abb81d3a3d67b1893d087
#
_entry.id   9bc91303693abb81d3a3d67b1893d087
#
_cell.length_a   1.000
_cell.length_b   1.000
_cell.length_c   1.000
_cell.angle_alpha   90.00
_cell.angle_beta   90.00
_cell.angle_gamma   90.00
#
_symmetry.space_group_name_H-M   'P 1'
#
loop_
_entity.id
_entity.type
_entity.pdbx_description
1 polymer ?
#
loop_
_entity_poly.entity_id
_entity_poly.type
_entity_poly.pdbx_seq_one_letter_code
_entity_poly.pdbx_strand_id
1 'polypeptide(L)'
;MDNEQGERYDDFAKRVNEYLMKKAIDIVRAGANVILDWGFWSKKERINLTNYYKKYNIPVEWHYVDVTQEKWQDLIKKRNELIVSGQEEYSFYFDDGLKKKLLDSFNEPSKEEMDIWYINK
;
A
#
# COMPACT_ATOMS: atom_id res chain seq x y z
N MET A 1 12.66 -13.68 -14.58
CA MET A 1 11.48 -12.84 -14.71
C MET A 1 11.80 -11.72 -15.68
N ASP A 2 10.99 -11.61 -16.69
CA ASP A 2 11.23 -10.65 -17.75
C ASP A 2 10.99 -9.22 -17.23
N ASN A 3 11.97 -8.34 -17.39
CA ASN A 3 11.86 -6.95 -16.93
C ASN A 3 10.66 -6.22 -17.54
N GLU A 4 10.28 -6.58 -18.76
CA GLU A 4 9.14 -6.01 -19.45
C GLU A 4 7.80 -6.28 -18.72
N GLN A 5 7.65 -7.46 -18.12
CA GLN A 5 6.43 -7.79 -17.37
C GLN A 5 6.33 -6.99 -16.07
N GLY A 6 7.46 -6.76 -15.40
CA GLY A 6 7.51 -5.93 -14.20
C GLY A 6 7.16 -4.48 -14.50
N GLU A 7 7.70 -3.93 -15.57
CA GLU A 7 7.44 -2.56 -16.00
C GLU A 7 5.97 -2.37 -16.41
N ARG A 8 5.38 -3.33 -17.13
CA ARG A 8 3.97 -3.30 -17.52
C ARG A 8 3.04 -3.38 -16.30
N TYR A 9 3.41 -4.19 -15.32
CA TYR A 9 2.64 -4.30 -14.09
C TYR A 9 2.66 -3.00 -13.30
N ASP A 10 3.83 -2.39 -13.14
CA ASP A 10 3.98 -1.13 -12.41
C ASP A 10 3.21 0.01 -13.10
N ASP A 11 3.26 0.08 -14.43
CA ASP A 11 2.53 1.07 -15.22
C ASP A 11 1.02 0.86 -15.12
N PHE A 12 0.56 -0.37 -15.17
CA PHE A 12 -0.85 -0.72 -14.99
C PHE A 12 -1.35 -0.36 -13.59
N ALA A 13 -0.57 -0.73 -12.56
CA ALA A 13 -0.92 -0.41 -11.17
C ALA A 13 -1.01 1.09 -10.94
N LYS A 14 -0.10 1.87 -11.54
CA LYS A 14 -0.13 3.33 -11.47
C LYS A 14 -1.40 3.89 -12.08
N ARG A 15 -1.81 3.40 -13.24
CA ARG A 15 -3.06 3.85 -13.91
C ARG A 15 -4.30 3.51 -13.09
N VAL A 16 -4.33 2.31 -12.51
CA VAL A 16 -5.44 1.89 -11.63
C VAL A 16 -5.51 2.80 -10.41
N ASN A 17 -4.39 3.08 -9.77
CA ASN A 17 -4.35 3.96 -8.61
C ASN A 17 -4.79 5.37 -8.95
N GLU A 18 -4.36 5.92 -10.07
CA GLU A 18 -4.80 7.24 -10.54
C GLU A 18 -6.32 7.28 -10.79
N TYR A 19 -6.87 6.23 -11.39
CA TYR A 19 -8.30 6.10 -11.59
C TYR A 19 -9.06 6.06 -10.26
N LEU A 20 -8.59 5.25 -9.33
CA LEU A 20 -9.21 5.11 -8.00
C LEU A 20 -9.13 6.42 -7.20
N MET A 21 -8.03 7.14 -7.30
CA MET A 21 -7.89 8.44 -6.65
C MET A 21 -8.93 9.44 -7.15
N LYS A 22 -9.17 9.47 -8.45
CA LYS A 22 -10.20 10.33 -9.04
C LYS A 22 -11.61 9.87 -8.67
N LYS A 23 -11.85 8.57 -8.68
CA LYS A 23 -13.14 7.98 -8.32
C LYS A 23 -13.50 8.27 -6.87
N ALA A 24 -12.51 8.26 -5.98
CA ALA A 24 -12.69 8.59 -4.57
C ALA A 24 -13.28 9.99 -4.38
N ILE A 25 -12.89 10.95 -5.20
CA ILE A 25 -13.44 12.31 -5.15
C ILE A 25 -14.96 12.31 -5.38
N ASP A 26 -15.40 11.60 -6.40
CA ASP A 26 -16.83 11.49 -6.73
C ASP A 26 -17.62 10.86 -5.59
N ILE A 27 -17.07 9.82 -4.99
CA ILE A 27 -17.71 9.09 -3.88
C ILE A 27 -17.82 9.98 -2.64
N VAL A 28 -16.76 10.70 -2.28
CA VAL A 28 -16.76 11.62 -1.15
C VAL A 28 -17.77 12.76 -1.38
N ARG A 29 -17.83 13.30 -2.58
CA ARG A 29 -18.79 14.36 -2.93
C ARG A 29 -20.24 13.86 -2.90
N ALA A 30 -20.44 12.56 -3.09
CA ALA A 30 -21.75 11.93 -2.94
C ALA A 30 -22.13 11.68 -1.48
N GLY A 31 -21.25 11.99 -0.52
CA GLY A 31 -21.51 11.91 0.92
C GLY A 31 -21.00 10.65 1.59
N ALA A 32 -20.19 9.83 0.92
CA ALA A 32 -19.63 8.61 1.50
C ALA A 32 -18.16 8.80 1.88
N ASN A 33 -17.70 8.03 2.85
CA ASN A 33 -16.28 7.95 3.21
C ASN A 33 -15.59 6.92 2.33
N VAL A 34 -14.30 7.13 2.06
CA VAL A 34 -13.49 6.23 1.23
C VAL A 34 -12.23 5.85 1.99
N ILE A 35 -11.88 4.59 1.91
CA ILE A 35 -10.60 4.07 2.41
C ILE A 35 -9.76 3.66 1.19
N LEU A 36 -8.56 4.25 1.07
CA LEU A 36 -7.59 3.86 0.06
C LEU A 36 -6.60 2.90 0.70
N ASP A 37 -6.75 1.62 0.39
CA ASP A 37 -5.94 0.55 0.97
C ASP A 37 -4.97 0.00 -0.06
N TRP A 38 -3.85 0.67 -0.24
CA TRP A 38 -2.71 0.16 -1.01
C TRP A 38 -1.40 0.66 -0.41
N GLY A 39 -0.28 0.19 -0.94
CA GLY A 39 1.02 0.53 -0.40
C GLY A 39 1.44 1.96 -0.69
N PHE A 40 1.55 2.77 0.34
CA PHE A 40 2.13 4.12 0.28
C PHE A 40 3.55 4.07 0.86
N TRP A 41 4.45 3.49 0.09
CA TRP A 41 5.77 3.09 0.55
C TRP A 41 6.71 4.26 0.78
N SER A 42 6.65 5.30 -0.03
CA SER A 42 7.54 6.44 0.08
C SER A 42 6.85 7.64 0.72
N LYS A 43 7.65 8.42 1.43
CA LYS A 43 7.18 9.68 2.00
C LYS A 43 6.67 10.63 0.92
N LYS A 44 7.35 10.65 -0.24
CA LYS A 44 6.96 11.47 -1.38
C LYS A 44 5.55 11.13 -1.87
N GLU A 45 5.22 9.85 -1.98
CA GLU A 45 3.89 9.41 -2.39
C GLU A 45 2.82 9.87 -1.41
N ARG A 46 3.09 9.76 -0.12
CA ARG A 46 2.16 10.19 0.94
C ARG A 46 1.91 11.70 0.89
N ILE A 47 2.97 12.48 0.72
CA ILE A 47 2.87 13.93 0.59
C ILE A 47 2.09 14.31 -0.67
N ASN A 48 2.40 13.68 -1.79
CA ASN A 48 1.73 13.95 -3.06
C ASN A 48 0.23 13.66 -3.00
N LEU A 49 -0.15 12.55 -2.36
CA LEU A 49 -1.55 12.19 -2.20
C LEU A 49 -2.29 13.22 -1.32
N THR A 50 -1.70 13.60 -0.20
CA THR A 50 -2.29 14.60 0.70
C THR A 50 -2.51 15.91 -0.03
N ASN A 51 -1.51 16.38 -0.77
CA ASN A 51 -1.60 17.61 -1.56
C ASN A 51 -2.63 17.51 -2.68
N TYR A 52 -2.74 16.35 -3.31
CA TYR A 52 -3.73 16.09 -4.35
C TYR A 52 -5.16 16.31 -3.83
N TYR A 53 -5.50 15.69 -2.71
CA TYR A 53 -6.84 15.85 -2.12
C TYR A 53 -7.07 17.22 -1.50
N LYS A 54 -6.03 17.86 -1.02
CA LYS A 54 -6.12 19.23 -0.51
C LYS A 54 -6.62 20.22 -1.59
N LYS A 55 -6.23 20.02 -2.84
CA LYS A 55 -6.70 20.82 -3.97
C LYS A 55 -8.22 20.73 -4.16
N TYR A 56 -8.81 19.63 -3.77
CA TYR A 56 -10.25 19.38 -3.87
C TYR A 56 -11.00 19.64 -2.56
N ASN A 57 -10.33 20.21 -1.58
CA ASN A 57 -10.86 20.45 -0.23
C ASN A 57 -11.36 19.17 0.47
N ILE A 58 -10.69 18.05 0.23
CA ILE A 58 -11.00 16.76 0.84
C ILE A 58 -9.98 16.48 1.93
N PRO A 59 -10.41 16.34 3.20
CA PRO A 59 -9.49 15.98 4.29
C PRO A 59 -9.03 14.54 4.15
N VAL A 60 -7.75 14.31 4.46
CA VAL A 60 -7.13 12.99 4.43
C VAL A 60 -6.69 12.62 5.84
N GLU A 61 -7.05 11.42 6.25
CA GLU A 61 -6.59 10.86 7.52
C GLU A 61 -5.68 9.67 7.22
N TRP A 62 -4.48 9.70 7.80
CA TRP A 62 -3.48 8.66 7.61
C TRP A 62 -3.51 7.67 8.76
N HIS A 63 -3.65 6.40 8.42
CA HIS A 63 -3.60 5.27 9.36
C HIS A 63 -2.37 4.43 9.03
N TYR A 64 -1.58 4.13 10.02
CA TYR A 64 -0.42 3.27 9.87
C TYR A 64 -0.56 2.05 10.77
N VAL A 65 -0.40 0.89 10.18
CA VAL A 65 -0.37 -0.38 10.90
C VAL A 65 1.09 -0.79 11.05
N ASP A 66 1.64 -0.58 12.23
CA ASP A 66 3.00 -0.95 12.57
C ASP A 66 3.05 -2.39 13.03
N VAL A 67 3.90 -3.19 12.40
CA VAL A 67 4.05 -4.60 12.69
C VAL A 67 5.47 -4.83 13.11
N THR A 68 5.68 -5.54 14.24
CA THR A 68 7.04 -5.92 14.64
C THR A 68 7.67 -6.77 13.54
N GLN A 69 9.00 -6.68 13.39
CA GLN A 69 9.70 -7.44 12.35
C GLN A 69 9.47 -8.96 12.51
N GLU A 70 9.44 -9.45 13.72
CA GLU A 70 9.14 -10.85 14.03
C GLU A 70 7.74 -11.25 13.55
N LYS A 71 6.73 -10.43 13.89
CA LYS A 71 5.35 -10.67 13.46
C LYS A 71 5.20 -10.60 11.95
N TRP A 72 5.88 -9.65 11.31
CA TRP A 72 5.88 -9.48 9.86
C TRP A 72 6.45 -10.72 9.14
N GLN A 73 7.59 -11.22 9.62
CA GLN A 73 8.20 -12.43 9.06
C GLN A 73 7.29 -13.65 9.23
N ASP A 74 6.67 -13.78 10.38
CA ASP A 74 5.74 -14.88 10.68
C ASP A 74 4.52 -14.84 9.75
N LEU A 75 3.94 -13.66 9.53
CA LEU A 75 2.81 -13.48 8.61
C LEU A 75 3.19 -13.82 7.16
N ILE A 76 4.37 -13.41 6.73
CA ILE A 76 4.86 -13.72 5.38
C ILE A 76 5.07 -15.22 5.22
N LYS A 77 5.64 -15.87 6.22
CA LYS A 77 5.84 -17.31 6.21
C LYS A 77 4.52 -18.06 6.08
N LYS A 78 3.52 -17.69 6.87
CA LYS A 78 2.17 -18.27 6.79
C LYS A 78 1.54 -18.07 5.42
N ARG A 79 1.65 -16.86 4.88
CA ARG A 79 1.13 -16.55 3.55
C ARG A 79 1.79 -17.42 2.47
N ASN A 80 3.11 -17.54 2.50
CA ASN A 80 3.85 -18.36 1.54
C ASN A 80 3.47 -19.83 1.63
N GLU A 81 3.27 -20.36 2.84
CA GLU A 81 2.80 -21.71 3.06
C GLU A 81 1.42 -21.96 2.45
N LEU A 82 0.50 -20.99 2.60
CA LEU A 82 -0.83 -21.07 2.00
C LEU A 82 -0.78 -21.06 0.47
N ILE A 83 0.09 -20.25 -0.12
CA ILE A 83 0.28 -20.18 -1.57
C ILE A 83 0.83 -21.50 -2.11
N VAL A 84 1.86 -22.05 -1.47
CA VAL A 84 2.51 -23.31 -1.87
C VAL A 84 1.53 -24.48 -1.75
N SER A 85 0.67 -24.48 -0.74
CA SER A 85 -0.35 -25.52 -0.54
C SER A 85 -1.56 -25.41 -1.48
N GLY A 86 -1.63 -24.34 -2.27
CA GLY A 86 -2.75 -24.10 -3.20
C GLY A 86 -4.01 -23.54 -2.55
N GLN A 87 -3.95 -23.16 -1.29
CA GLN A 87 -5.09 -22.58 -0.55
C GLN A 87 -5.31 -21.09 -0.85
N GLU A 88 -4.31 -20.44 -1.43
CA GLU A 88 -4.35 -19.04 -1.80
C GLU A 88 -3.94 -18.89 -3.27
N GLU A 89 -4.90 -18.62 -4.15
CA GLU A 89 -4.66 -18.59 -5.61
C GLU A 89 -4.28 -17.19 -6.13
N TYR A 90 -4.69 -16.13 -5.44
CA TYR A 90 -4.60 -14.77 -5.96
C TYR A 90 -3.47 -13.93 -5.34
N SER A 91 -2.70 -14.50 -4.41
CA SER A 91 -1.60 -13.81 -3.78
C SER A 91 -0.26 -14.22 -4.38
N PHE A 92 0.68 -13.26 -4.47
CA PHE A 92 2.03 -13.53 -4.92
C PHE A 92 2.87 -14.16 -3.80
N TYR A 93 3.71 -15.13 -4.17
CA TYR A 93 4.73 -15.65 -3.28
C TYR A 93 5.74 -14.55 -2.94
N PHE A 94 6.00 -14.36 -1.66
CA PHE A 94 6.87 -13.29 -1.16
C PHE A 94 8.29 -13.80 -0.99
N ASP A 95 9.08 -13.76 -2.07
CA ASP A 95 10.47 -14.21 -2.06
C ASP A 95 11.43 -13.14 -1.50
N ASP A 96 12.71 -13.50 -1.34
CA ASP A 96 13.72 -12.60 -0.78
C ASP A 96 13.99 -11.39 -1.68
N GLY A 97 13.91 -11.55 -3.00
CA GLY A 97 14.07 -10.46 -3.95
C GLY A 97 12.96 -9.43 -3.83
N LEU A 98 11.72 -9.87 -3.70
CA LEU A 98 10.57 -9.00 -3.47
C LEU A 98 10.65 -8.29 -2.13
N LYS A 99 11.07 -9.01 -1.06
CA LYS A 99 11.30 -8.43 0.26
C LYS A 99 12.29 -7.28 0.20
N LYS A 100 13.42 -7.50 -0.48
CA LYS A 100 14.47 -6.49 -0.63
C LYS A 100 13.96 -5.27 -1.38
N LYS A 101 13.24 -5.47 -2.49
CA LYS A 101 12.65 -4.39 -3.28
C LYS A 101 11.71 -3.53 -2.44
N LEU A 102 10.86 -4.15 -1.64
CA LEU A 102 9.92 -3.45 -0.79
C LEU A 102 10.62 -2.69 0.34
N LEU A 103 11.60 -3.31 1.00
CA LEU A 103 12.39 -2.66 2.06
C LEU A 103 13.17 -1.47 1.53
N ASP A 104 13.76 -1.57 0.33
CA ASP A 104 14.52 -0.48 -0.29
C ASP A 104 13.61 0.70 -0.69
N SER A 105 12.35 0.43 -1.03
CA SER A 105 11.38 1.46 -1.44
C SER A 105 10.63 2.09 -0.27
N PHE A 106 10.66 1.44 0.89
CA PHE A 106 9.84 1.84 2.02
C PHE A 106 10.52 2.92 2.85
N ASN A 107 9.82 4.02 3.05
CA ASN A 107 10.19 5.05 4.01
C ASN A 107 9.22 4.96 5.18
N GLU A 108 9.68 4.48 6.32
CA GLU A 108 8.85 4.40 7.52
C GLU A 108 8.30 5.78 7.87
N PRO A 109 6.97 5.92 8.07
CA PRO A 109 6.42 7.20 8.44
C PRO A 109 6.82 7.58 9.87
N SER A 110 6.96 8.88 10.12
CA SER A 110 7.08 9.39 11.47
C SER A 110 5.69 9.43 12.12
N LYS A 111 5.65 9.40 13.44
CA LYS A 111 4.37 9.51 14.17
C LYS A 111 3.64 10.81 13.87
N GLU A 112 4.39 11.85 13.55
CA GLU A 112 3.84 13.18 13.22
C GLU A 112 3.11 13.20 11.87
N GLU A 113 3.51 12.32 10.92
CA GLU A 113 2.83 12.18 9.63
C GLU A 113 1.49 11.46 9.74
N MET A 114 1.32 10.62 10.76
CA MET A 114 0.18 9.72 10.89
C MET A 114 -0.84 10.25 11.90
N ASP A 115 -2.10 10.16 11.53
CA ASP A 115 -3.21 10.52 12.40
C ASP A 115 -3.50 9.40 13.41
N ILE A 116 -3.43 8.16 12.95
CA ILE A 116 -3.66 6.99 13.80
C ILE A 116 -2.52 5.98 13.58
N TRP A 117 -1.99 5.48 14.68
CA TRP A 117 -0.90 4.51 14.68
C TRP A 117 -1.34 3.25 15.42
N TYR A 118 -1.39 2.14 14.69
CA TYR A 118 -1.73 0.83 15.24
C TYR A 118 -0.47 0.00 15.40
N ILE A 119 -0.36 -0.72 16.51
CA ILE A 119 0.74 -1.66 16.71
C ILE A 119 0.17 -3.08 16.72
N ASN A 120 0.59 -3.87 15.74
CA ASN A 120 0.24 -5.29 15.64
C ASN A 120 1.43 -6.12 16.15
N LYS A 121 1.27 -6.69 17.30
CA LYS A 121 2.30 -7.51 17.97
C LYS A 121 2.13 -9.00 17.69
#